data_69f1548b99a1db2da253b415db642142
#
_entry.id   69f1548b99a1db2da253b415db642142
#
_cell.length_a   1.000
_cell.length_b   1.000
_cell.length_c   1.000
_cell.angle_alpha   90.00
_cell.angle_beta   90.00
_cell.angle_gamma   90.00
#
_symmetry.space_group_name_H-M   'P 1'
#
loop_
_entity.id
_entity.type
_entity.pdbx_description
1 polymer ?
#
loop_
_entity_poly.entity_id
_entity_poly.type
_entity_poly.pdbx_seq_one_letter_code
_entity_poly.pdbx_strand_id
1 'polypeptide(L)'
;LASDVRRDASGRRVYRAWDVEWLANCVKFRASGMPLTTIARLAQLVREGDGNEVERLQLLREHRRRVTEQLAQLGDCLALIDTKVSNYERHLADGATGDPWQQQPPSMPGEHAHRVA
;
A
#
# COMPACT_ATOMS: atom_id res chain seq x y z
N LEU A 1 19.35 -7.18 -4.26
CA LEU A 1 18.57 -7.64 -3.32
C LEU A 1 18.71 -9.10 -2.93
N ALA A 2 18.91 -10.03 -3.83
CA ALA A 2 19.29 -11.36 -3.42
C ALA A 2 20.75 -11.29 -3.02
N SER A 3 21.00 -11.49 -1.75
CA SER A 3 22.34 -11.27 -1.24
C SER A 3 23.20 -12.53 -1.23
N ASP A 4 22.62 -13.68 -1.55
CA ASP A 4 23.34 -14.93 -1.42
C ASP A 4 23.01 -15.84 -2.58
N VAL A 5 23.66 -15.58 -3.69
CA VAL A 5 23.52 -16.40 -4.89
C VAL A 5 24.77 -17.26 -4.99
N ARG A 6 24.57 -18.55 -5.08
CA ARG A 6 25.66 -19.51 -5.16
C ARG A 6 25.66 -20.17 -6.52
N ARG A 7 26.76 -20.83 -6.81
CA ARG A 7 26.85 -21.66 -7.99
C ARG A 7 27.00 -23.12 -7.56
N ASP A 8 26.32 -23.99 -8.25
CA ASP A 8 26.46 -25.40 -7.99
C ASP A 8 27.73 -25.95 -8.67
N ALA A 9 27.91 -27.24 -8.61
CA ALA A 9 29.11 -27.86 -9.17
C ALA A 9 29.22 -27.67 -10.69
N SER A 10 28.11 -27.43 -11.37
CA SER A 10 28.12 -27.20 -12.81
C SER A 10 28.23 -25.74 -13.17
N GLY A 11 28.33 -24.85 -12.19
CA GLY A 11 28.50 -23.43 -12.43
C GLY A 11 27.22 -22.64 -12.59
N ARG A 12 26.07 -23.28 -12.44
CA ARG A 12 24.80 -22.56 -12.53
C ARG A 12 24.50 -21.86 -11.22
N ARG A 13 23.78 -20.75 -11.34
CA ARG A 13 23.35 -20.03 -10.15
C ARG A 13 22.29 -20.82 -9.40
N VAL A 14 22.47 -20.88 -8.09
CA VAL A 14 21.51 -21.56 -7.23
C VAL A 14 21.00 -20.53 -6.22
N TYR A 15 19.69 -20.26 -6.26
CA TYR A 15 19.06 -19.37 -5.29
C TYR A 15 18.49 -20.23 -4.17
N ARG A 16 18.78 -19.83 -2.93
CA ARG A 16 18.21 -20.51 -1.79
C ARG A 16 16.76 -20.07 -1.61
N ALA A 17 15.97 -20.91 -0.93
CA ALA A 17 14.59 -20.57 -0.63
C ALA A 17 14.49 -19.22 0.10
N TRP A 18 15.47 -18.93 0.95
CA TRP A 18 15.54 -17.67 1.65
C TRP A 18 15.60 -16.48 0.70
N ASP A 19 16.38 -16.59 -0.37
CA ASP A 19 16.51 -15.51 -1.34
C ASP A 19 15.21 -15.28 -2.10
N VAL A 20 14.52 -16.34 -2.43
CA VAL A 20 13.23 -16.23 -3.13
C VAL A 20 12.21 -15.54 -2.24
N GLU A 21 12.16 -15.91 -0.97
CA GLU A 21 11.24 -15.30 -0.03
C GLU A 21 11.56 -13.82 0.16
N TRP A 22 12.85 -13.48 0.26
CA TRP A 22 13.26 -12.10 0.42
C TRP A 22 12.83 -11.25 -0.77
N LEU A 23 13.02 -11.77 -1.98
CA LEU A 23 12.62 -11.04 -3.18
C LEU A 23 11.11 -10.84 -3.23
N ALA A 24 10.34 -11.86 -2.83
CA ALA A 24 8.88 -11.73 -2.77
C ALA A 24 8.47 -10.64 -1.78
N ASN A 25 9.15 -10.58 -0.64
CA ASN A 25 8.88 -9.53 0.34
C ASN A 25 9.22 -8.15 -0.20
N CYS A 26 10.31 -8.02 -0.94
CA CYS A 26 10.70 -6.76 -1.54
C CYS A 26 9.65 -6.25 -2.52
N VAL A 27 9.07 -7.15 -3.31
CA VAL A 27 8.01 -6.78 -4.25
C VAL A 27 6.82 -6.19 -3.50
N LYS A 28 6.42 -6.83 -2.40
CA LYS A 28 5.31 -6.35 -1.59
C LYS A 28 5.63 -5.03 -0.92
N PHE A 29 6.84 -4.89 -0.39
CA PHE A 29 7.26 -3.63 0.21
C PHE A 29 7.17 -2.50 -0.80
N ARG A 30 7.70 -2.71 -2.01
CA ARG A 30 7.63 -1.67 -3.04
C ARG A 30 6.22 -1.37 -3.47
N ALA A 31 5.40 -2.39 -3.60
CA ALA A 31 4.00 -2.21 -3.99
C ALA A 31 3.25 -1.36 -2.98
N SER A 32 3.62 -1.44 -1.70
CA SER A 32 2.97 -0.65 -0.66
C SER A 32 3.65 0.69 -0.42
N GLY A 33 4.65 1.04 -1.23
CA GLY A 33 5.26 2.36 -1.17
C GLY A 33 6.49 2.49 -0.30
N MET A 34 7.10 1.38 0.13
CA MET A 34 8.33 1.48 0.90
C MET A 34 9.44 2.04 0.02
N PRO A 35 10.15 3.08 0.47
CA PRO A 35 11.25 3.63 -0.33
C PRO A 35 12.35 2.60 -0.56
N LEU A 36 12.99 2.68 -1.71
CA LEU A 36 14.08 1.77 -2.03
C LEU A 36 15.22 1.87 -1.02
N THR A 37 15.46 3.06 -0.48
CA THR A 37 16.48 3.24 0.55
C THR A 37 16.15 2.45 1.81
N THR A 38 14.89 2.37 2.19
CA THR A 38 14.47 1.60 3.34
C THR A 38 14.64 0.10 3.08
N ILE A 39 14.27 -0.35 1.88
CA ILE A 39 14.44 -1.75 1.52
C ILE A 39 15.92 -2.10 1.55
N ALA A 40 16.77 -1.24 1.01
CA ALA A 40 18.21 -1.48 1.01
C ALA A 40 18.76 -1.54 2.44
N ARG A 41 18.25 -0.68 3.32
CA ARG A 41 18.67 -0.71 4.72
C ARG A 41 18.26 -2.00 5.40
N LEU A 42 17.02 -2.46 5.17
CA LEU A 42 16.58 -3.74 5.71
C LEU A 42 17.45 -4.89 5.19
N ALA A 43 17.75 -4.87 3.91
CA ALA A 43 18.59 -5.90 3.31
C ALA A 43 19.97 -5.92 3.97
N GLN A 44 20.55 -4.75 4.22
CA GLN A 44 21.84 -4.65 4.85
C GLN A 44 21.78 -5.21 6.28
N LEU A 45 20.76 -4.85 7.04
CA LEU A 45 20.62 -5.32 8.41
C LEU A 45 20.47 -6.85 8.46
N VAL A 46 19.70 -7.40 7.53
CA VAL A 46 19.54 -8.85 7.45
C VAL A 46 20.87 -9.53 7.13
N ARG A 47 21.66 -8.95 6.24
CA ARG A 47 22.96 -9.52 5.90
C ARG A 47 23.93 -9.46 7.09
N GLU A 48 23.81 -8.44 7.92
CA GLU A 48 24.67 -8.29 9.10
C GLU A 48 24.35 -9.34 10.17
N GLY A 49 23.20 -9.97 10.09
CA GLY A 49 22.84 -11.01 11.02
C GLY A 49 22.10 -10.47 12.23
N ASP A 50 22.08 -11.26 13.30
CA ASP A 50 21.31 -10.90 14.49
C ASP A 50 22.01 -9.80 15.28
N GLY A 51 21.27 -9.20 16.18
CA GLY A 51 21.76 -8.11 17.03
C GLY A 51 21.22 -6.74 16.64
N ASN A 52 20.51 -6.64 15.51
CA ASN A 52 19.96 -5.37 15.06
C ASN A 52 18.44 -5.43 14.88
N GLU A 53 17.79 -6.31 15.61
CA GLU A 53 16.35 -6.51 15.46
C GLU A 53 15.55 -5.28 15.86
N VAL A 54 16.06 -4.48 16.79
CA VAL A 54 15.36 -3.26 17.20
C VAL A 54 15.26 -2.29 16.02
N GLU A 55 16.36 -2.10 15.30
CA GLU A 55 16.33 -1.20 14.15
C GLU A 55 15.43 -1.74 13.05
N ARG A 56 15.46 -3.05 12.79
CA ARG A 56 14.58 -3.66 11.81
C ARG A 56 13.11 -3.43 12.18
N LEU A 57 12.80 -3.61 13.45
CA LEU A 57 11.44 -3.44 13.94
C LEU A 57 10.98 -2.00 13.76
N GLN A 58 11.84 -1.03 14.03
CA GLN A 58 11.48 0.38 13.87
C GLN A 58 11.18 0.71 12.42
N LEU A 59 11.98 0.22 11.49
CA LEU A 59 11.73 0.45 10.07
C LEU A 59 10.40 -0.16 9.63
N LEU A 60 10.11 -1.37 10.10
CA LEU A 60 8.87 -2.05 9.74
C LEU A 60 7.66 -1.38 10.37
N ARG A 61 7.78 -0.93 11.62
CA ARG A 61 6.69 -0.23 12.29
C ARG A 61 6.35 1.08 11.59
N GLU A 62 7.36 1.82 11.18
CA GLU A 62 7.14 3.08 10.49
C GLU A 62 6.42 2.84 9.17
N HIS A 63 6.83 1.81 8.44
CA HIS A 63 6.15 1.50 7.19
C HIS A 63 4.73 1.00 7.44
N ARG A 64 4.52 0.20 8.48
CA ARG A 64 3.17 -0.25 8.84
C ARG A 64 2.26 0.94 9.11
N ARG A 65 2.77 1.95 9.80
CA ARG A 65 1.98 3.15 10.09
C ARG A 65 1.56 3.84 8.79
N ARG A 66 2.48 3.96 7.84
CA ARG A 66 2.17 4.60 6.56
C ARG A 66 1.12 3.81 5.78
N VAL A 67 1.25 2.50 5.76
CA VAL A 67 0.27 1.65 5.06
C VAL A 67 -1.09 1.74 5.74
N THR A 68 -1.11 1.78 7.07
CA THR A 68 -2.37 1.93 7.80
C THR A 68 -3.05 3.25 7.44
N GLU A 69 -2.29 4.33 7.33
CA GLU A 69 -2.83 5.62 6.92
C GLU A 69 -3.36 5.58 5.49
N GLN A 70 -2.64 4.91 4.59
CA GLN A 70 -3.08 4.75 3.22
C GLN A 70 -4.40 3.99 3.13
N LEU A 71 -4.54 2.94 3.94
CA LEU A 71 -5.78 2.17 3.98
C LEU A 71 -6.94 3.03 4.46
N ALA A 72 -6.71 3.87 5.49
CA ALA A 72 -7.75 4.74 5.98
C ALA A 72 -8.19 5.74 4.91
N GLN A 73 -7.23 6.33 4.19
CA GLN A 73 -7.55 7.27 3.13
C GLN A 73 -8.31 6.61 2.00
N LEU A 74 -7.89 5.40 1.61
CA LEU A 74 -8.60 4.67 0.58
C LEU A 74 -10.00 4.29 1.04
N GLY A 75 -10.15 3.96 2.32
CA GLY A 75 -11.47 3.67 2.89
C GLY A 75 -12.40 4.87 2.79
N ASP A 76 -11.89 6.07 3.06
CA ASP A 76 -12.70 7.29 2.92
C ASP A 76 -13.11 7.51 1.47
N CYS A 77 -12.19 7.29 0.55
CA CYS A 77 -12.49 7.42 -0.88
C CYS A 77 -13.55 6.39 -1.29
N LEU A 78 -13.41 5.18 -0.82
CA LEU A 78 -14.37 4.12 -1.15
C LEU A 78 -15.76 4.45 -0.62
N ALA A 79 -15.84 5.00 0.59
CA ALA A 79 -17.13 5.38 1.15
C ALA A 79 -17.81 6.45 0.29
N LEU A 80 -17.05 7.41 -0.21
CA LEU A 80 -17.61 8.42 -1.10
C LEU A 80 -18.09 7.79 -2.40
N ILE A 81 -17.27 6.92 -2.99
CA ILE A 81 -17.63 6.26 -4.24
C ILE A 81 -18.88 5.40 -4.05
N ASP A 82 -18.96 4.67 -2.94
CA ASP A 82 -20.13 3.85 -2.67
C ASP A 82 -21.40 4.68 -2.56
N THR A 83 -21.30 5.86 -1.93
CA THR A 83 -22.44 6.75 -1.84
C THR A 83 -22.89 7.21 -3.23
N LYS A 84 -21.93 7.56 -4.09
CA LYS A 84 -22.27 7.99 -5.45
C LYS A 84 -22.89 6.87 -6.24
N VAL A 85 -22.33 5.68 -6.14
CA VAL A 85 -22.86 4.50 -6.83
C VAL A 85 -24.31 4.26 -6.40
N SER A 86 -24.55 4.27 -5.10
CA SER A 86 -25.91 4.04 -4.58
C SER A 86 -26.87 5.11 -5.05
N ASN A 87 -26.45 6.37 -5.06
CA ASN A 87 -27.31 7.47 -5.51
C ASN A 87 -27.70 7.30 -6.98
N TYR A 88 -26.74 6.95 -7.81
CA TYR A 88 -26.99 6.77 -9.23
C TYR A 88 -27.87 5.54 -9.49
N GLU A 89 -27.60 4.45 -8.78
CA GLU A 89 -28.43 3.25 -8.92
C GLU A 89 -29.87 3.52 -8.55
N ARG A 90 -30.08 4.23 -7.46
CA ARG A 90 -31.43 4.58 -7.02
C ARG A 90 -32.09 5.52 -8.00
N HIS A 91 -31.35 6.50 -8.50
CA HIS A 91 -31.87 7.45 -9.47
C HIS A 91 -32.37 6.75 -10.73
N LEU A 92 -31.55 5.83 -11.24
CA LEU A 92 -31.92 5.11 -12.45
C LEU A 92 -33.06 4.13 -12.21
N ALA A 93 -33.08 3.47 -11.05
CA ALA A 93 -34.14 2.52 -10.72
C ALA A 93 -35.49 3.23 -10.56
N ASP A 94 -35.49 4.43 -10.06
CA ASP A 94 -36.73 5.20 -9.86
C ASP A 94 -37.21 5.87 -11.13
N GLY A 95 -36.44 5.81 -12.20
CA GLY A 95 -36.79 6.49 -13.45
C GLY A 95 -36.76 7.99 -13.33
N ALA A 96 -36.06 8.52 -12.34
CA ALA A 96 -35.98 9.95 -12.16
C ALA A 96 -35.19 10.61 -13.28
N THR A 97 -35.46 11.87 -13.52
CA THR A 97 -34.76 12.65 -14.53
C THR A 97 -33.84 13.65 -13.86
N GLY A 98 -32.93 14.18 -14.64
CA GLY A 98 -31.97 15.13 -14.10
C GLY A 98 -30.67 14.45 -13.71
N ASP A 99 -29.78 15.26 -13.19
CA ASP A 99 -28.44 14.80 -12.84
C ASP A 99 -28.40 14.50 -11.34
N PRO A 100 -28.21 13.22 -10.97
CA PRO A 100 -28.19 12.87 -9.54
C PRO A 100 -27.07 13.56 -8.77
N TRP A 101 -25.99 13.93 -9.44
CA TRP A 101 -24.92 14.64 -8.76
C TRP A 101 -25.39 16.01 -8.31
N GLN A 102 -26.13 16.73 -9.14
CA GLN A 102 -26.59 18.06 -8.82
C GLN A 102 -27.75 18.06 -7.84
N GLN A 103 -28.39 16.92 -7.66
CA GLN A 103 -29.51 16.81 -6.73
C GLN A 103 -29.06 16.40 -5.34
N GLN A 104 -27.77 16.28 -5.12
CA GLN A 104 -27.28 15.92 -3.82
C GLN A 104 -27.41 17.07 -2.85
N PRO A 105 -27.51 16.77 -1.55
CA PRO A 105 -27.54 17.82 -0.56
C PRO A 105 -26.31 18.70 -0.65
N PRO A 106 -26.43 19.95 -0.34
CA PRO A 106 -25.29 20.85 -0.46
C PRO A 106 -24.17 20.59 0.53
N SER A 107 -24.39 19.82 1.54
CA SER A 107 -23.38 19.62 2.55
C SER A 107 -22.49 18.46 2.23
N MET A 108 -21.89 18.44 1.09
CA MET A 108 -20.91 17.43 0.78
C MET A 108 -19.67 17.66 1.60
N PRO A 109 -19.09 16.61 2.12
CA PRO A 109 -17.92 16.76 2.96
C PRO A 109 -16.79 17.50 2.29
N GLY A 110 -16.56 17.29 1.04
CA GLY A 110 -15.46 17.94 0.37
C GLY A 110 -15.62 19.40 0.24
N GLU A 111 -16.83 19.90 0.30
CA GLU A 111 -17.04 21.29 0.13
C GLU A 111 -16.67 22.07 1.33
N HIS A 112 -16.86 21.47 2.48
CA HIS A 112 -16.59 22.22 3.59
C HIS A 112 -15.22 22.08 3.97
N ALA A 113 -14.81 21.00 3.87
CA ALA A 113 -13.61 20.83 4.34
C ALA A 113 -12.63 21.43 3.62
N HIS A 114 -12.65 21.62 2.72
CA HIS A 114 -11.78 21.93 2.09
C HIS A 114 -11.31 22.91 2.08
N ARG A 115 -11.68 23.25 2.32
CA ARG A 115 -11.09 24.20 2.43
C ARG A 115 -9.82 23.85 2.58
N VAL A 116 -9.46 22.80 2.53
CA VAL A 116 -8.36 22.46 2.72
C VAL A 116 -7.87 22.24 1.67
N ALA A 117 -8.14 22.09 1.05
CA ALA A 117 -7.69 21.85 -0.05
C ALA A 117 -6.91 22.02 -0.41
#